data_4ebfb36214a9e77d91ad1f7ca75b6f8e
#
_entry.id   4ebfb36214a9e77d91ad1f7ca75b6f8e
#
_cell.length_a   1.000
_cell.length_b   1.000
_cell.length_c   1.000
_cell.angle_alpha   90.00
_cell.angle_beta   90.00
_cell.angle_gamma   90.00
#
_symmetry.space_group_name_H-M   'P 1'
#
loop_
_entity.id
_entity.type
_entity.pdbx_description
1 polymer ?
#
loop_
_entity_poly.entity_id
_entity_poly.type
_entity_poly.pdbx_seq_one_letter_code
_entity_poly.pdbx_strand_id
1 'polypeptide(L)'
;MKEVRIGLLGLGTVGGGVIKILESRRAMLEERAVELVGGLEPARSFILKALATSKHVVTANKALLAHHGAELYDEARRRSATLAFEAAVAGGIPLIQAVKEGLVANRILSVFGIVNGTSNYILSKMTDEALDFSLVLKEAQAHGYAEADPTFDIEGNDSAHKLQILVTLAFRTFVDLEHIHTEGITGVTAQDIGYASELGYRIKLLAIAKAAPNGVEARVHPTMIAASSPLAAVSGVFNAVFITGDAVGDLMFYGRGAGQLPTASAVWSDVLEIARRVAHDIPATGLELPSAAAHPLTVQPMDDVRTSYYLRVMAQDRPGVLSRITGVLGENDISIASMIQKGRGGHDAVPVVMMTHEARERDMRRALAAIDRLAVPPPRKDCAGGARARTSAEASSHPDRCCHQPGAGRVAVSERRSRAARRADSPD
;
A
#
# COMPACT_ATOMS: atom_id res chain seq x y z
N MET A 1 -18.96 12.22 38.61
CA MET A 1 -18.39 11.78 37.33
C MET A 1 -17.77 10.41 37.55
N LYS A 2 -17.93 9.46 36.61
CA LYS A 2 -17.27 8.16 36.71
C LYS A 2 -15.77 8.33 36.46
N GLU A 3 -14.94 7.75 37.33
CA GLU A 3 -13.49 7.70 37.16
C GLU A 3 -13.14 6.75 36.05
N VAL A 4 -12.32 7.18 35.11
CA VAL A 4 -11.78 6.33 34.03
C VAL A 4 -10.27 6.23 34.21
N ARG A 5 -9.75 5.02 34.49
CA ARG A 5 -8.32 4.75 34.72
C ARG A 5 -7.64 4.28 33.44
N ILE A 6 -6.46 4.78 33.18
CA ILE A 6 -5.66 4.47 31.99
C ILE A 6 -4.31 3.85 32.39
N GLY A 7 -3.96 2.69 31.83
CA GLY A 7 -2.61 2.10 31.87
C GLY A 7 -1.89 2.35 30.53
N LEU A 8 -0.67 2.84 30.55
CA LEU A 8 0.19 3.02 29.38
C LEU A 8 1.25 1.94 29.36
N LEU A 9 1.28 1.09 28.33
CA LEU A 9 2.31 0.10 28.11
C LEU A 9 3.20 0.51 26.93
N GLY A 10 4.50 0.67 27.18
CA GLY A 10 5.49 1.09 26.19
C GLY A 10 5.68 2.61 26.09
N LEU A 11 6.93 3.04 26.23
CA LEU A 11 7.36 4.44 26.21
C LEU A 11 8.23 4.78 24.99
N GLY A 12 8.08 4.06 23.88
CA GLY A 12 8.74 4.37 22.61
C GLY A 12 8.24 5.69 22.00
N THR A 13 8.52 5.91 20.72
CA THR A 13 8.21 7.17 20.01
C THR A 13 6.76 7.60 20.18
N VAL A 14 5.81 6.70 19.98
CA VAL A 14 4.36 7.01 20.10
C VAL A 14 3.96 7.23 21.56
N GLY A 15 4.37 6.34 22.47
CA GLY A 15 4.08 6.48 23.90
C GLY A 15 4.65 7.76 24.52
N GLY A 16 5.86 8.14 24.15
CA GLY A 16 6.44 9.44 24.51
C GLY A 16 5.64 10.62 23.96
N GLY A 17 5.04 10.49 22.75
CA GLY A 17 4.14 11.49 22.19
C GLY A 17 2.82 11.59 22.95
N VAL A 18 2.26 10.45 23.35
CA VAL A 18 1.05 10.39 24.20
C VAL A 18 1.28 11.14 25.51
N ILE A 19 2.41 10.91 26.19
CA ILE A 19 2.77 11.63 27.43
C ILE A 19 2.92 13.13 27.17
N LYS A 20 3.61 13.55 26.12
CA LYS A 20 3.76 14.98 25.77
C LYS A 20 2.42 15.69 25.57
N ILE A 21 1.46 15.04 24.94
CA ILE A 21 0.10 15.58 24.78
C ILE A 21 -0.59 15.66 26.14
N LEU A 22 -0.46 14.64 27.00
CA LEU A 22 -0.97 14.67 28.38
C LEU A 22 -0.42 15.84 29.18
N GLU A 23 0.90 16.01 29.20
CA GLU A 23 1.56 17.06 29.95
C GLU A 23 1.14 18.47 29.48
N SER A 24 1.02 18.63 28.14
CA SER A 24 0.63 19.92 27.55
C SER A 24 -0.86 20.26 27.73
N ARG A 25 -1.71 19.28 28.01
CA ARG A 25 -3.18 19.43 28.11
C ARG A 25 -3.75 18.83 29.37
N ARG A 26 -2.98 18.76 30.45
CA ARG A 26 -3.32 18.11 31.72
C ARG A 26 -4.67 18.57 32.31
N ALA A 27 -5.03 19.82 32.11
CA ALA A 27 -6.33 20.35 32.55
C ALA A 27 -7.55 19.77 31.82
N MET A 28 -7.36 19.13 30.69
CA MET A 28 -8.43 18.50 29.88
C MET A 28 -8.52 16.98 30.00
N LEU A 29 -7.50 16.33 30.59
CA LEU A 29 -7.28 14.89 30.41
C LEU A 29 -6.90 14.24 31.75
N GLU A 30 -7.81 14.17 32.71
CA GLU A 30 -7.58 13.39 33.92
C GLU A 30 -7.99 11.93 33.72
N GLU A 31 -6.98 11.04 33.79
CA GLU A 31 -6.92 9.56 33.90
C GLU A 31 -7.46 8.66 32.77
N ARG A 32 -6.55 7.89 32.09
CA ARG A 32 -6.96 6.85 31.11
C ARG A 32 -5.84 5.91 30.61
N ALA A 33 -6.17 4.67 30.15
CA ALA A 33 -5.25 3.59 29.73
C ALA A 33 -4.93 3.51 28.22
N VAL A 34 -3.65 3.36 27.84
CA VAL A 34 -3.20 3.18 26.46
C VAL A 34 -2.06 2.16 26.40
N GLU A 35 -2.10 1.20 25.47
CA GLU A 35 -1.03 0.24 25.23
C GLU A 35 -0.25 0.52 23.93
N LEU A 36 1.09 0.50 23.99
CA LEU A 36 1.99 0.77 22.89
C LEU A 36 3.19 -0.21 22.88
N VAL A 37 2.90 -1.51 22.88
CA VAL A 37 3.92 -2.57 22.76
C VAL A 37 4.04 -2.99 21.29
N GLY A 38 5.26 -2.92 20.74
CA GLY A 38 5.54 -3.36 19.37
C GLY A 38 5.70 -4.89 19.26
N GLY A 39 5.70 -5.40 18.02
CA GLY A 39 5.85 -6.82 17.71
C GLY A 39 4.54 -7.60 17.86
N LEU A 40 4.61 -8.93 17.66
CA LEU A 40 3.43 -9.80 17.78
C LEU A 40 3.24 -10.26 19.22
N GLU A 41 4.31 -10.76 19.84
CA GLU A 41 4.34 -11.14 21.26
C GLU A 41 5.36 -10.28 22.02
N PRO A 42 5.10 -9.87 23.27
CA PRO A 42 3.95 -10.24 24.10
C PRO A 42 2.68 -9.37 23.89
N ALA A 43 2.65 -8.49 22.89
CA ALA A 43 1.53 -7.55 22.68
C ALA A 43 0.17 -8.28 22.56
N ARG A 44 0.12 -9.37 21.74
CA ARG A 44 -1.08 -10.21 21.60
C ARG A 44 -1.59 -10.71 22.95
N SER A 45 -0.69 -11.31 23.75
CA SER A 45 -1.03 -11.85 25.07
C SER A 45 -1.55 -10.75 26.03
N PHE A 46 -1.01 -9.53 25.98
CA PHE A 46 -1.46 -8.44 26.83
C PHE A 46 -2.83 -7.93 26.41
N ILE A 47 -3.07 -7.74 25.12
CA ILE A 47 -4.37 -7.32 24.60
C ILE A 47 -5.45 -8.35 24.94
N LEU A 48 -5.21 -9.65 24.69
CA LEU A 48 -6.17 -10.70 25.02
C LEU A 48 -6.49 -10.74 26.52
N LYS A 49 -5.48 -10.60 27.40
CA LYS A 49 -5.69 -10.53 28.86
C LYS A 49 -6.52 -9.28 29.26
N ALA A 50 -6.26 -8.15 28.65
CA ALA A 50 -7.04 -6.92 28.91
C ALA A 50 -8.49 -7.10 28.47
N LEU A 51 -8.72 -7.56 27.24
CA LEU A 51 -10.06 -7.83 26.72
C LEU A 51 -10.80 -8.88 27.54
N ALA A 52 -10.14 -9.98 27.94
CA ALA A 52 -10.73 -11.02 28.78
C ALA A 52 -11.29 -10.51 30.12
N THR A 53 -10.75 -9.39 30.61
CA THR A 53 -11.26 -8.69 31.81
C THR A 53 -12.17 -7.50 31.47
N SER A 54 -12.74 -7.47 30.24
CA SER A 54 -13.64 -6.41 29.76
C SER A 54 -13.04 -5.01 29.79
N LYS A 55 -11.70 -4.90 29.67
CA LYS A 55 -11.02 -3.61 29.53
C LYS A 55 -11.04 -3.21 28.06
N HIS A 56 -11.30 -1.93 27.81
CA HIS A 56 -11.13 -1.35 26.47
C HIS A 56 -9.64 -1.22 26.14
N VAL A 57 -9.28 -1.42 24.88
CA VAL A 57 -7.90 -1.38 24.41
C VAL A 57 -7.77 -0.41 23.25
N VAL A 58 -6.70 0.40 23.26
CA VAL A 58 -6.26 1.22 22.12
C VAL A 58 -4.88 0.75 21.71
N THR A 59 -4.69 0.46 20.41
CA THR A 59 -3.41 -0.04 19.89
C THR A 59 -3.02 0.63 18.58
N ALA A 60 -1.73 0.88 18.38
CA ALA A 60 -1.15 1.31 17.10
C ALA A 60 -0.43 0.15 16.37
N ASN A 61 -0.52 -1.07 16.90
CA ASN A 61 0.25 -2.22 16.41
C ASN A 61 -0.39 -2.84 15.17
N LYS A 62 -0.08 -2.25 14.00
CA LYS A 62 -0.59 -2.71 12.70
C LYS A 62 -0.23 -4.15 12.36
N ALA A 63 0.99 -4.61 12.74
CA ALA A 63 1.42 -5.97 12.47
C ALA A 63 0.57 -6.98 13.23
N LEU A 64 0.29 -6.71 14.50
CA LEU A 64 -0.58 -7.54 15.31
C LEU A 64 -2.00 -7.61 14.78
N LEU A 65 -2.56 -6.47 14.35
CA LEU A 65 -3.90 -6.42 13.75
C LEU A 65 -3.97 -7.17 12.42
N ALA A 66 -2.93 -7.07 11.60
CA ALA A 66 -2.88 -7.74 10.30
C ALA A 66 -2.77 -9.28 10.46
N HIS A 67 -2.05 -9.77 11.47
CA HIS A 67 -1.88 -11.21 11.68
C HIS A 67 -2.95 -11.84 12.58
N HIS A 68 -3.43 -11.11 13.59
CA HIS A 68 -4.31 -11.65 14.64
C HIS A 68 -5.58 -10.83 14.84
N GLY A 69 -5.90 -9.93 13.90
CA GLY A 69 -7.07 -9.03 14.03
C GLY A 69 -8.37 -9.78 14.26
N ALA A 70 -8.63 -10.85 13.51
CA ALA A 70 -9.84 -11.65 13.65
C ALA A 70 -10.06 -12.16 15.09
N GLU A 71 -9.03 -12.73 15.70
CA GLU A 71 -9.05 -13.23 17.08
C GLU A 71 -9.30 -12.09 18.09
N LEU A 72 -8.57 -10.98 17.93
CA LEU A 72 -8.68 -9.83 18.82
C LEU A 72 -10.07 -9.17 18.75
N TYR A 73 -10.64 -9.05 17.55
CA TYR A 73 -11.97 -8.49 17.35
C TYR A 73 -13.07 -9.40 17.93
N ASP A 74 -12.94 -10.70 17.75
CA ASP A 74 -13.89 -11.65 18.31
C ASP A 74 -13.84 -11.68 19.84
N GLU A 75 -12.65 -11.57 20.45
CA GLU A 75 -12.54 -11.45 21.90
C GLU A 75 -13.13 -10.14 22.42
N ALA A 76 -12.83 -9.01 21.77
CA ALA A 76 -13.39 -7.71 22.12
C ALA A 76 -14.94 -7.76 22.08
N ARG A 77 -15.51 -8.35 21.01
CA ARG A 77 -16.96 -8.52 20.87
C ARG A 77 -17.55 -9.40 21.97
N ARG A 78 -16.96 -10.57 22.23
CA ARG A 78 -17.40 -11.50 23.28
C ARG A 78 -17.44 -10.86 24.66
N ARG A 79 -16.53 -9.91 24.92
CA ARG A 79 -16.40 -9.21 26.21
C ARG A 79 -17.10 -7.85 26.27
N SER A 80 -17.79 -7.47 25.20
CA SER A 80 -18.37 -6.13 25.10
C SER A 80 -17.35 -5.02 25.39
N ALA A 81 -16.10 -5.24 24.97
CA ALA A 81 -15.00 -4.31 25.09
C ALA A 81 -14.69 -3.66 23.74
N THR A 82 -14.17 -2.43 23.77
CA THR A 82 -13.74 -1.73 22.55
C THR A 82 -12.28 -2.05 22.27
N LEU A 83 -11.96 -2.42 21.03
CA LEU A 83 -10.61 -2.41 20.49
C LEU A 83 -10.53 -1.30 19.43
N ALA A 84 -9.82 -0.22 19.74
CA ALA A 84 -9.65 0.94 18.89
C ALA A 84 -8.20 1.00 18.37
N PHE A 85 -8.02 1.48 17.14
CA PHE A 85 -6.73 1.39 16.45
C PHE A 85 -6.52 2.44 15.34
N GLU A 86 -7.05 3.65 15.55
CA GLU A 86 -6.91 4.75 14.58
C GLU A 86 -5.45 4.98 14.16
N ALA A 87 -4.53 4.88 15.12
CA ALA A 87 -3.11 5.08 14.91
C ALA A 87 -2.41 3.96 14.10
N ALA A 88 -3.08 2.84 13.82
CA ALA A 88 -2.48 1.70 13.12
C ALA A 88 -2.33 1.93 11.60
N VAL A 89 -3.18 2.77 11.00
CA VAL A 89 -3.16 3.07 9.56
C VAL A 89 -3.15 4.57 9.33
N ALA A 90 -2.22 5.04 8.49
CA ALA A 90 -2.11 6.45 8.10
C ALA A 90 -1.90 7.45 9.27
N GLY A 91 -1.43 6.96 10.41
CA GLY A 91 -0.93 7.74 11.56
C GLY A 91 -1.88 8.83 12.07
N GLY A 92 -1.66 10.07 11.67
CA GLY A 92 -2.45 11.21 12.13
C GLY A 92 -3.71 11.51 11.30
N ILE A 93 -4.02 10.70 10.28
CA ILE A 93 -5.22 10.87 9.44
C ILE A 93 -6.38 10.11 10.10
N PRO A 94 -7.53 10.75 10.40
CA PRO A 94 -8.68 10.09 11.03
C PRO A 94 -9.43 9.21 10.01
N LEU A 95 -8.79 8.13 9.58
CA LEU A 95 -9.24 7.27 8.49
C LEU A 95 -10.11 6.11 8.96
N ILE A 96 -9.70 5.45 10.04
CA ILE A 96 -10.41 4.28 10.57
C ILE A 96 -11.81 4.68 11.02
N GLN A 97 -11.93 5.75 11.79
CA GLN A 97 -13.22 6.29 12.23
C GLN A 97 -14.07 6.78 11.05
N ALA A 98 -13.45 7.45 10.06
CA ALA A 98 -14.17 7.87 8.87
C ALA A 98 -14.79 6.68 8.12
N VAL A 99 -14.03 5.59 7.92
CA VAL A 99 -14.53 4.39 7.25
C VAL A 99 -15.58 3.66 8.09
N LYS A 100 -15.36 3.52 9.39
CA LYS A 100 -16.25 2.78 10.30
C LYS A 100 -17.57 3.49 10.58
N GLU A 101 -17.55 4.81 10.73
CA GLU A 101 -18.68 5.61 11.20
C GLU A 101 -19.20 6.57 10.12
N GLY A 102 -18.30 7.33 9.50
CA GLY A 102 -18.67 8.34 8.52
C GLY A 102 -19.19 7.78 7.21
N LEU A 103 -18.69 6.62 6.78
CA LEU A 103 -19.04 6.00 5.52
C LEU A 103 -19.98 4.78 5.66
N VAL A 104 -20.52 4.53 6.85
CA VAL A 104 -21.34 3.35 7.14
C VAL A 104 -22.56 3.19 6.21
N ALA A 105 -23.10 4.28 5.68
CA ALA A 105 -24.23 4.28 4.74
C ALA A 105 -23.83 3.96 3.30
N ASN A 106 -22.53 3.79 3.02
CA ASN A 106 -22.01 3.55 1.67
C ASN A 106 -21.49 2.12 1.52
N ARG A 107 -21.67 1.58 0.33
CA ARG A 107 -20.86 0.44 -0.12
C ARG A 107 -19.56 0.98 -0.70
N ILE A 108 -18.45 0.62 -0.10
CA ILE A 108 -17.14 1.01 -0.61
C ILE A 108 -16.86 0.21 -1.90
N LEU A 109 -16.53 0.92 -2.97
CA LEU A 109 -16.23 0.36 -4.28
C LEU A 109 -14.73 0.16 -4.45
N SER A 110 -13.93 1.14 -4.01
CA SER A 110 -12.47 1.08 -4.11
C SER A 110 -11.76 1.88 -3.04
N VAL A 111 -10.53 1.46 -2.73
CA VAL A 111 -9.59 2.16 -1.86
C VAL A 111 -8.24 2.19 -2.57
N PHE A 112 -7.64 3.37 -2.71
CA PHE A 112 -6.28 3.58 -3.21
C PHE A 112 -5.49 4.35 -2.17
N GLY A 113 -4.41 3.77 -1.66
CA GLY A 113 -3.64 4.36 -0.56
C GLY A 113 -2.17 4.56 -0.88
N ILE A 114 -1.67 5.78 -0.69
CA ILE A 114 -0.25 6.06 -0.45
C ILE A 114 -0.08 6.00 1.07
N VAL A 115 0.26 4.83 1.60
CA VAL A 115 0.24 4.56 3.05
C VAL A 115 1.63 4.30 3.65
N ASN A 116 2.69 4.41 2.85
CA ASN A 116 4.07 4.33 3.30
C ASN A 116 4.83 5.61 2.97
N GLY A 117 5.23 6.37 4.00
CA GLY A 117 5.91 7.66 3.85
C GLY A 117 7.31 7.53 3.29
N THR A 118 8.07 6.49 3.66
CA THR A 118 9.44 6.22 3.18
C THR A 118 9.45 6.00 1.68
N SER A 119 8.64 5.07 1.19
CA SER A 119 8.53 4.78 -0.24
C SER A 119 8.01 5.97 -1.04
N ASN A 120 7.04 6.73 -0.50
CA ASN A 120 6.55 7.93 -1.17
C ASN A 120 7.61 9.04 -1.24
N TYR A 121 8.39 9.24 -0.18
CA TYR A 121 9.52 10.17 -0.18
C TYR A 121 10.53 9.81 -1.27
N ILE A 122 10.94 8.54 -1.33
CA ILE A 122 11.92 8.05 -2.31
C ILE A 122 11.40 8.30 -3.73
N LEU A 123 10.20 7.84 -4.07
CA LEU A 123 9.64 8.00 -5.42
C LEU A 123 9.39 9.48 -5.78
N SER A 124 8.99 10.32 -4.82
CA SER A 124 8.81 11.75 -5.05
C SER A 124 10.14 12.41 -5.39
N LYS A 125 11.18 12.15 -4.60
CA LYS A 125 12.49 12.75 -4.81
C LYS A 125 13.16 12.26 -6.09
N MET A 126 13.06 10.96 -6.40
CA MET A 126 13.50 10.43 -7.70
C MET A 126 12.78 11.15 -8.87
N THR A 127 11.51 11.52 -8.69
CA THR A 127 10.72 12.23 -9.69
C THR A 127 11.17 13.69 -9.84
N ASP A 128 11.36 14.39 -8.73
CA ASP A 128 11.62 15.83 -8.71
C ASP A 128 13.07 16.16 -9.10
N GLU A 129 14.03 15.30 -8.73
CA GLU A 129 15.46 15.53 -8.91
C GLU A 129 16.12 14.60 -9.95
N ALA A 130 15.36 13.67 -10.56
CA ALA A 130 15.83 12.68 -11.52
C ALA A 130 17.02 11.83 -11.01
N LEU A 131 17.03 11.54 -9.70
CA LEU A 131 18.07 10.77 -9.04
C LEU A 131 17.78 9.27 -9.04
N ASP A 132 18.83 8.45 -8.96
CA ASP A 132 18.71 7.01 -8.83
C ASP A 132 18.24 6.59 -7.43
N PHE A 133 17.51 5.48 -7.36
CA PHE A 133 16.97 4.90 -6.14
C PHE A 133 17.99 4.78 -5.01
N SER A 134 19.20 4.29 -5.31
CA SER A 134 20.24 4.05 -4.31
C SER A 134 20.76 5.33 -3.65
N LEU A 135 20.79 6.45 -4.39
CA LEU A 135 21.21 7.75 -3.87
C LEU A 135 20.13 8.32 -2.95
N VAL A 136 18.87 8.28 -3.41
CA VAL A 136 17.73 8.80 -2.65
C VAL A 136 17.48 7.98 -1.38
N LEU A 137 17.68 6.65 -1.42
CA LEU A 137 17.56 5.81 -0.23
C LEU A 137 18.58 6.20 0.85
N LYS A 138 19.85 6.42 0.48
CA LYS A 138 20.89 6.87 1.42
C LYS A 138 20.54 8.21 2.06
N GLU A 139 19.98 9.10 1.27
CA GLU A 139 19.53 10.40 1.77
C GLU A 139 18.33 10.25 2.71
N ALA A 140 17.34 9.42 2.36
CA ALA A 140 16.23 9.11 3.25
C ALA A 140 16.70 8.55 4.60
N GLN A 141 17.73 7.69 4.60
CA GLN A 141 18.35 7.18 5.83
C GLN A 141 19.04 8.29 6.62
N ALA A 142 19.79 9.18 5.97
CA ALA A 142 20.46 10.31 6.62
C ALA A 142 19.47 11.28 7.29
N HIS A 143 18.29 11.47 6.70
CA HIS A 143 17.21 12.31 7.26
C HIS A 143 16.33 11.57 8.27
N GLY A 144 16.56 10.28 8.53
CA GLY A 144 15.73 9.47 9.44
C GLY A 144 14.35 9.12 8.89
N TYR A 145 14.13 9.22 7.58
CA TYR A 145 12.90 8.79 6.89
C TYR A 145 12.92 7.32 6.53
N ALA A 146 14.10 6.70 6.47
CA ALA A 146 14.29 5.27 6.32
C ALA A 146 15.18 4.74 7.44
N GLU A 147 14.89 3.54 7.92
CA GLU A 147 15.72 2.82 8.89
C GLU A 147 16.98 2.25 8.22
N ALA A 148 17.92 1.74 9.03
CA ALA A 148 19.12 1.09 8.53
C ALA A 148 18.79 -0.13 7.65
N ASP A 149 17.78 -0.92 8.03
CA ASP A 149 17.14 -1.93 7.18
C ASP A 149 15.76 -1.43 6.74
N PRO A 150 15.64 -0.84 5.55
CA PRO A 150 14.39 -0.29 5.04
C PRO A 150 13.51 -1.33 4.34
N THR A 151 13.90 -2.60 4.31
CA THR A 151 13.27 -3.66 3.50
C THR A 151 11.76 -3.74 3.70
N PHE A 152 11.29 -3.62 4.93
CA PHE A 152 9.87 -3.68 5.24
C PHE A 152 9.05 -2.58 4.55
N ASP A 153 9.63 -1.40 4.37
CA ASP A 153 9.01 -0.26 3.69
C ASP A 153 9.14 -0.36 2.17
N ILE A 154 10.37 -0.55 1.68
CA ILE A 154 10.66 -0.48 0.24
C ILE A 154 10.17 -1.69 -0.55
N GLU A 155 9.99 -2.85 0.09
CA GLU A 155 9.38 -4.04 -0.52
C GLU A 155 7.85 -4.06 -0.38
N GLY A 156 7.23 -3.02 0.23
CA GLY A 156 5.79 -2.84 0.28
C GLY A 156 5.07 -3.57 1.42
N ASN A 157 5.78 -4.28 2.29
CA ASN A 157 5.18 -5.08 3.37
C ASN A 157 4.42 -4.22 4.39
N ASP A 158 4.95 -3.05 4.75
CA ASP A 158 4.23 -2.09 5.60
C ASP A 158 2.89 -1.67 4.98
N SER A 159 2.89 -1.41 3.66
CA SER A 159 1.67 -1.07 2.93
C SER A 159 0.68 -2.23 2.86
N ALA A 160 1.16 -3.48 2.75
CA ALA A 160 0.32 -4.68 2.74
C ALA A 160 -0.39 -4.89 4.09
N HIS A 161 0.31 -4.71 5.23
CA HIS A 161 -0.29 -4.77 6.56
C HIS A 161 -1.40 -3.72 6.73
N LYS A 162 -1.15 -2.47 6.29
CA LYS A 162 -2.15 -1.41 6.35
C LYS A 162 -3.32 -1.66 5.41
N LEU A 163 -3.05 -2.20 4.21
CA LEU A 163 -4.10 -2.57 3.26
C LEU A 163 -5.00 -3.67 3.81
N GLN A 164 -4.45 -4.68 4.46
CA GLN A 164 -5.21 -5.74 5.11
C GLN A 164 -6.24 -5.17 6.10
N ILE A 165 -5.82 -4.22 6.95
CA ILE A 165 -6.71 -3.55 7.89
C ILE A 165 -7.80 -2.75 7.15
N LEU A 166 -7.42 -2.01 6.10
CA LEU A 166 -8.36 -1.23 5.30
C LEU A 166 -9.37 -2.11 4.57
N VAL A 167 -8.95 -3.26 4.02
CA VAL A 167 -9.84 -4.25 3.40
C VAL A 167 -10.82 -4.78 4.43
N THR A 168 -10.33 -5.14 5.62
CA THR A 168 -11.18 -5.63 6.70
C THR A 168 -12.30 -4.64 7.06
N LEU A 169 -11.98 -3.35 7.10
CA LEU A 169 -12.96 -2.31 7.42
C LEU A 169 -13.89 -2.00 6.25
N ALA A 170 -13.33 -1.76 5.06
CA ALA A 170 -14.08 -1.27 3.90
C ALA A 170 -14.99 -2.34 3.30
N PHE A 171 -14.55 -3.59 3.27
CA PHE A 171 -15.27 -4.71 2.66
C PHE A 171 -15.85 -5.70 3.69
N ARG A 172 -15.64 -5.42 4.98
CA ARG A 172 -16.14 -6.23 6.11
C ARG A 172 -15.76 -7.72 6.00
N THR A 173 -14.52 -7.98 5.58
CA THR A 173 -13.98 -9.33 5.42
C THR A 173 -12.54 -9.42 5.90
N PHE A 174 -12.14 -10.54 6.47
CA PHE A 174 -10.74 -10.82 6.78
C PHE A 174 -10.06 -11.38 5.53
N VAL A 175 -8.86 -10.88 5.28
CA VAL A 175 -8.00 -11.33 4.19
C VAL A 175 -6.65 -11.67 4.78
N ASP A 176 -6.12 -12.86 4.49
CA ASP A 176 -4.78 -13.23 4.91
C ASP A 176 -3.74 -12.45 4.11
N LEU A 177 -2.67 -12.03 4.77
CA LEU A 177 -1.60 -11.25 4.16
C LEU A 177 -0.96 -11.95 2.95
N GLU A 178 -0.88 -13.27 2.98
CA GLU A 178 -0.32 -14.08 1.88
C GLU A 178 -1.13 -13.99 0.58
N HIS A 179 -2.42 -13.61 0.66
CA HIS A 179 -3.27 -13.39 -0.49
C HIS A 179 -3.15 -11.96 -1.05
N ILE A 180 -2.49 -11.05 -0.34
CA ILE A 180 -2.24 -9.69 -0.83
C ILE A 180 -0.98 -9.70 -1.69
N HIS A 181 -1.15 -9.59 -3.01
CA HIS A 181 0.00 -9.47 -3.90
C HIS A 181 0.80 -8.20 -3.56
N THR A 182 2.11 -8.36 -3.31
CA THR A 182 2.97 -7.25 -2.87
C THR A 182 4.22 -7.18 -3.72
N GLU A 183 4.48 -5.99 -4.28
CA GLU A 183 5.72 -5.63 -5.00
C GLU A 183 6.26 -4.32 -4.45
N GLY A 184 7.57 -4.28 -4.21
CA GLY A 184 8.29 -3.09 -3.74
C GLY A 184 8.69 -2.12 -4.84
N ILE A 185 9.40 -1.06 -4.43
CA ILE A 185 9.85 0.02 -5.32
C ILE A 185 11.31 -0.15 -5.78
N THR A 186 12.01 -1.16 -5.31
CA THR A 186 13.46 -1.37 -5.56
C THR A 186 13.80 -1.55 -7.03
N GLY A 187 12.84 -2.01 -7.82
CA GLY A 187 13.02 -2.16 -9.26
C GLY A 187 12.65 -0.93 -10.09
N VAL A 188 12.15 0.14 -9.50
CA VAL A 188 11.81 1.39 -10.22
C VAL A 188 13.09 2.18 -10.47
N THR A 189 13.37 2.51 -11.74
CA THR A 189 14.57 3.27 -12.12
C THR A 189 14.22 4.74 -12.41
N ALA A 190 15.23 5.61 -12.34
CA ALA A 190 15.08 7.01 -12.77
C ALA A 190 14.61 7.12 -14.23
N GLN A 191 15.02 6.16 -15.08
CA GLN A 191 14.57 6.10 -16.48
C GLN A 191 13.08 5.81 -16.60
N ASP A 192 12.52 4.90 -15.76
CA ASP A 192 11.08 4.60 -15.74
C ASP A 192 10.28 5.82 -15.29
N ILE A 193 10.78 6.53 -14.28
CA ILE A 193 10.18 7.79 -13.80
C ILE A 193 10.20 8.86 -14.89
N GLY A 194 11.31 8.99 -15.64
CA GLY A 194 11.40 9.89 -16.78
C GLY A 194 10.36 9.60 -17.84
N TYR A 195 10.22 8.34 -18.27
CA TYR A 195 9.19 7.93 -19.24
C TYR A 195 7.78 8.12 -18.70
N ALA A 196 7.53 7.80 -17.43
CA ALA A 196 6.25 8.05 -16.80
C ALA A 196 5.88 9.55 -16.87
N SER A 197 6.81 10.43 -16.53
CA SER A 197 6.61 11.88 -16.61
C SER A 197 6.30 12.37 -18.04
N GLU A 198 7.02 11.86 -19.03
CA GLU A 198 6.79 12.20 -20.44
C GLU A 198 5.41 11.73 -20.93
N LEU A 199 4.94 10.59 -20.44
CA LEU A 199 3.62 10.06 -20.73
C LEU A 199 2.50 10.73 -19.93
N GLY A 200 2.80 11.71 -19.07
CA GLY A 200 1.83 12.40 -18.23
C GLY A 200 1.41 11.65 -16.97
N TYR A 201 2.27 10.78 -16.47
CA TYR A 201 2.02 9.97 -15.27
C TYR A 201 3.05 10.27 -14.16
N ARG A 202 2.71 9.82 -12.93
CA ARG A 202 3.61 9.74 -11.78
C ARG A 202 3.60 8.31 -11.25
N ILE A 203 4.75 7.82 -10.78
CA ILE A 203 4.86 6.50 -10.16
C ILE A 203 4.70 6.65 -8.65
N LYS A 204 3.77 5.90 -8.05
CA LYS A 204 3.54 5.81 -6.61
C LYS A 204 3.47 4.35 -6.18
N LEU A 205 3.89 4.05 -4.95
CA LEU A 205 3.57 2.75 -4.33
C LEU A 205 2.14 2.82 -3.80
N LEU A 206 1.22 2.09 -4.43
CA LEU A 206 -0.18 2.09 -4.03
C LEU A 206 -0.59 0.79 -3.35
N ALA A 207 -1.28 0.94 -2.23
CA ALA A 207 -2.13 -0.06 -1.63
C ALA A 207 -3.52 0.04 -2.29
N ILE A 208 -3.95 -1.00 -2.98
CA ILE A 208 -5.16 -1.00 -3.81
C ILE A 208 -6.10 -2.08 -3.33
N ALA A 209 -7.34 -1.71 -3.02
CA ALA A 209 -8.43 -2.66 -2.83
C ALA A 209 -9.64 -2.23 -3.65
N LYS A 210 -10.34 -3.19 -4.26
CA LYS A 210 -11.54 -2.96 -5.07
C LYS A 210 -12.56 -4.04 -4.84
N ALA A 211 -13.84 -3.66 -4.86
CA ALA A 211 -14.90 -4.64 -4.94
C ALA A 211 -14.81 -5.41 -6.27
N ALA A 212 -14.87 -6.72 -6.20
CA ALA A 212 -14.91 -7.60 -7.36
C ALA A 212 -16.24 -8.38 -7.38
N PRO A 213 -16.71 -8.90 -8.54
CA PRO A 213 -17.99 -9.60 -8.62
C PRO A 213 -18.13 -10.75 -7.62
N ASN A 214 -17.05 -11.45 -7.31
CA ASN A 214 -17.04 -12.61 -6.43
C ASN A 214 -16.09 -12.44 -5.23
N GLY A 215 -15.78 -11.19 -4.84
CA GLY A 215 -14.85 -10.98 -3.74
C GLY A 215 -14.23 -9.59 -3.72
N VAL A 216 -12.93 -9.52 -3.45
CA VAL A 216 -12.16 -8.28 -3.37
C VAL A 216 -10.81 -8.45 -4.07
N GLU A 217 -10.39 -7.45 -4.84
CA GLU A 217 -8.99 -7.30 -5.22
C GLU A 217 -8.23 -6.65 -4.07
N ALA A 218 -7.05 -7.18 -3.73
CA ALA A 218 -6.15 -6.57 -2.76
C ALA A 218 -4.70 -6.73 -3.22
N ARG A 219 -4.00 -5.62 -3.45
CA ARG A 219 -2.62 -5.63 -3.95
C ARG A 219 -1.85 -4.37 -3.59
N VAL A 220 -0.53 -4.51 -3.47
CA VAL A 220 0.42 -3.41 -3.26
C VAL A 220 1.49 -3.49 -4.35
N HIS A 221 1.66 -2.43 -5.11
CA HIS A 221 2.72 -2.38 -6.13
C HIS A 221 2.99 -0.94 -6.60
N PRO A 222 4.16 -0.67 -7.19
CA PRO A 222 4.41 0.57 -7.91
C PRO A 222 3.37 0.76 -9.02
N THR A 223 2.77 1.94 -9.05
CA THR A 223 1.62 2.23 -9.92
C THR A 223 1.82 3.56 -10.62
N MET A 224 1.65 3.58 -11.94
CA MET A 224 1.57 4.81 -12.71
C MET A 224 0.15 5.39 -12.58
N ILE A 225 0.05 6.61 -12.11
CA ILE A 225 -1.21 7.35 -12.00
C ILE A 225 -1.13 8.63 -12.83
N ALA A 226 -2.22 9.03 -13.47
CA ALA A 226 -2.25 10.25 -14.26
C ALA A 226 -1.77 11.45 -13.42
N ALA A 227 -0.94 12.30 -13.98
CA ALA A 227 -0.41 13.48 -13.29
C ALA A 227 -1.53 14.46 -12.83
N SER A 228 -2.70 14.40 -13.45
CA SER A 228 -3.91 15.15 -13.06
C SER A 228 -4.63 14.55 -11.84
N SER A 229 -4.30 13.33 -11.42
CA SER A 229 -4.90 12.70 -10.25
C SER A 229 -4.50 13.42 -8.96
N PRO A 230 -5.42 13.66 -8.01
CA PRO A 230 -5.07 14.20 -6.69
C PRO A 230 -3.99 13.39 -5.96
N LEU A 231 -3.96 12.05 -6.12
CA LEU A 231 -2.93 11.19 -5.52
C LEU A 231 -1.55 11.45 -6.12
N ALA A 232 -1.44 11.89 -7.37
CA ALA A 232 -0.15 12.20 -8.00
C ALA A 232 0.57 13.37 -7.32
N ALA A 233 -0.18 14.32 -6.77
CA ALA A 233 0.35 15.49 -6.07
C ALA A 233 0.86 15.19 -4.64
N VAL A 234 0.56 14.01 -4.10
CA VAL A 234 1.00 13.61 -2.76
C VAL A 234 2.50 13.30 -2.78
N SER A 235 3.32 14.16 -2.19
CA SER A 235 4.78 14.05 -2.21
C SER A 235 5.40 13.98 -0.81
N GLY A 236 6.70 13.69 -0.75
CA GLY A 236 7.46 13.58 0.49
C GLY A 236 6.94 12.44 1.38
N VAL A 237 6.96 12.67 2.68
CA VAL A 237 6.56 11.67 3.71
C VAL A 237 5.05 11.62 3.97
N PHE A 238 4.25 12.35 3.18
CA PHE A 238 2.81 12.40 3.38
C PHE A 238 2.12 11.13 2.87
N ASN A 239 1.02 10.80 3.53
CA ASN A 239 0.11 9.73 3.16
C ASN A 239 -1.18 10.32 2.61
N ALA A 240 -1.85 9.53 1.76
CA ALA A 240 -3.19 9.83 1.31
C ALA A 240 -3.95 8.53 1.04
N VAL A 241 -5.24 8.53 1.33
CA VAL A 241 -6.14 7.43 1.00
C VAL A 241 -7.34 7.99 0.26
N PHE A 242 -7.54 7.49 -0.94
CA PHE A 242 -8.64 7.82 -1.82
C PHE A 242 -9.66 6.69 -1.76
N ILE A 243 -10.90 7.01 -1.44
CA ILE A 243 -12.00 6.05 -1.26
C ILE A 243 -13.14 6.45 -2.18
N THR A 244 -13.67 5.50 -2.92
CA THR A 244 -14.89 5.67 -3.70
C THR A 244 -16.03 4.90 -3.05
N GLY A 245 -17.09 5.58 -2.67
CA GLY A 245 -18.35 4.99 -2.20
C GLY A 245 -19.46 5.13 -3.23
N ASP A 246 -20.42 4.23 -3.20
CA ASP A 246 -21.51 4.20 -4.19
C ASP A 246 -22.46 5.41 -4.10
N ALA A 247 -22.64 5.98 -2.92
CA ALA A 247 -23.51 7.14 -2.72
C ALA A 247 -22.71 8.44 -2.54
N VAL A 248 -21.59 8.42 -1.80
CA VAL A 248 -20.81 9.61 -1.49
C VAL A 248 -19.90 10.03 -2.65
N GLY A 249 -19.57 9.10 -3.56
CA GLY A 249 -18.58 9.31 -4.60
C GLY A 249 -17.16 9.27 -4.07
N ASP A 250 -16.30 10.13 -4.59
CA ASP A 250 -14.85 10.13 -4.33
C ASP A 250 -14.50 11.00 -3.13
N LEU A 251 -13.71 10.44 -2.23
CA LEU A 251 -13.16 11.13 -1.05
C LEU A 251 -11.66 10.92 -0.99
N MET A 252 -10.94 11.93 -0.52
CA MET A 252 -9.50 11.83 -0.28
C MET A 252 -9.18 12.29 1.14
N PHE A 253 -8.48 11.44 1.88
CA PHE A 253 -7.92 11.71 3.19
C PHE A 253 -6.42 11.92 3.04
N TYR A 254 -5.90 13.05 3.51
CA TYR A 254 -4.50 13.43 3.32
C TYR A 254 -3.90 13.97 4.62
N GLY A 255 -2.65 13.60 4.91
CA GLY A 255 -1.95 14.11 6.08
C GLY A 255 -0.63 13.39 6.36
N ARG A 256 -0.11 13.57 7.59
CA ARG A 256 1.09 12.86 8.04
C ARG A 256 0.75 11.42 8.40
N GLY A 257 1.34 10.47 7.68
CA GLY A 257 1.13 9.03 7.89
C GLY A 257 1.89 8.44 9.07
N ALA A 258 2.85 9.18 9.64
CA ALA A 258 3.67 8.79 10.79
C ALA A 258 4.18 10.03 11.52
N GLY A 259 4.81 9.79 12.67
CA GLY A 259 5.42 10.83 13.51
C GLY A 259 4.88 10.80 14.93
N GLN A 260 5.69 11.21 15.88
CA GLN A 260 5.39 11.14 17.30
C GLN A 260 4.04 11.78 17.66
N LEU A 261 3.86 13.06 17.34
CA LEU A 261 2.64 13.79 17.68
C LEU A 261 1.42 13.42 16.82
N PRO A 262 1.53 13.26 15.49
CA PRO A 262 0.41 12.79 14.66
C PRO A 262 -0.15 11.45 15.12
N THR A 263 0.71 10.46 15.35
CA THR A 263 0.28 9.14 15.81
C THR A 263 -0.30 9.18 17.22
N ALA A 264 0.33 9.93 18.12
CA ALA A 264 -0.20 10.12 19.47
C ALA A 264 -1.56 10.83 19.49
N SER A 265 -1.80 11.77 18.56
CA SER A 265 -3.11 12.42 18.41
C SER A 265 -4.22 11.42 18.08
N ALA A 266 -3.95 10.47 17.16
CA ALA A 266 -4.89 9.41 16.81
C ALA A 266 -5.17 8.47 18.00
N VAL A 267 -4.12 8.07 18.75
CA VAL A 267 -4.28 7.29 19.99
C VAL A 267 -5.18 8.03 20.98
N TRP A 268 -4.95 9.34 21.17
CA TRP A 268 -5.78 10.14 22.07
C TRP A 268 -7.22 10.29 21.59
N SER A 269 -7.45 10.37 20.29
CA SER A 269 -8.81 10.38 19.74
C SER A 269 -9.58 9.12 20.15
N ASP A 270 -8.97 7.95 19.98
CA ASP A 270 -9.55 6.67 20.41
C ASP A 270 -9.82 6.61 21.91
N VAL A 271 -8.85 7.04 22.73
CA VAL A 271 -8.98 7.06 24.18
C VAL A 271 -10.12 7.98 24.63
N LEU A 272 -10.22 9.18 24.05
CA LEU A 272 -11.28 10.14 24.39
C LEU A 272 -12.65 9.63 23.98
N GLU A 273 -12.77 8.96 22.83
CA GLU A 273 -14.02 8.35 22.38
C GLU A 273 -14.47 7.25 23.35
N ILE A 274 -13.59 6.32 23.68
CA ILE A 274 -13.88 5.26 24.67
C ILE A 274 -14.32 5.88 26.00
N ALA A 275 -13.64 6.89 26.44
CA ALA A 275 -13.96 7.51 27.72
C ALA A 275 -15.30 8.24 27.76
N ARG A 276 -15.67 8.93 26.68
CA ARG A 276 -17.00 9.53 26.57
C ARG A 276 -18.08 8.43 26.66
N ARG A 277 -17.89 7.31 25.99
CA ARG A 277 -18.82 6.16 26.05
C ARG A 277 -18.95 5.61 27.47
N VAL A 278 -17.83 5.39 28.16
CA VAL A 278 -17.81 4.90 29.55
C VAL A 278 -18.48 5.90 30.49
N ALA A 279 -18.21 7.20 30.34
CA ALA A 279 -18.77 8.23 31.17
C ALA A 279 -20.30 8.34 31.07
N HIS A 280 -20.85 8.04 29.89
CA HIS A 280 -22.29 8.14 29.61
C HIS A 280 -23.01 6.79 29.58
N ASP A 281 -22.40 5.69 30.03
CA ASP A 281 -22.94 4.33 29.97
C ASP A 281 -23.38 3.90 28.57
N ILE A 282 -22.72 4.42 27.51
CA ILE A 282 -22.96 4.01 26.15
C ILE A 282 -22.27 2.67 25.95
N PRO A 283 -23.00 1.60 25.55
CA PRO A 283 -22.39 0.31 25.31
C PRO A 283 -21.18 0.41 24.36
N ALA A 284 -20.18 -0.42 24.58
CA ALA A 284 -19.15 -0.62 23.58
C ALA A 284 -19.85 -1.10 22.30
N THR A 285 -20.07 -0.20 21.36
CA THR A 285 -20.39 -0.62 20.03
C THR A 285 -19.11 -1.23 19.49
N GLY A 286 -18.98 -2.52 19.58
CA GLY A 286 -18.16 -3.25 18.63
C GLY A 286 -18.80 -2.96 17.29
N LEU A 287 -18.55 -1.74 16.76
CA LEU A 287 -18.92 -1.43 15.40
C LEU A 287 -18.30 -2.54 14.58
N GLU A 288 -19.10 -3.35 14.29
CA GLU A 288 -19.28 -4.50 13.43
C GLU A 288 -18.10 -4.70 12.50
N LEU A 289 -16.94 -4.87 13.11
CA LEU A 289 -15.84 -5.54 12.45
C LEU A 289 -16.36 -6.95 12.11
N PRO A 290 -16.04 -7.47 10.95
CA PRO A 290 -16.55 -8.77 10.56
C PRO A 290 -16.23 -9.79 11.64
N SER A 291 -17.17 -10.68 11.92
CA SER A 291 -16.86 -11.87 12.73
C SER A 291 -15.94 -12.77 11.92
N ALA A 292 -14.99 -13.44 12.56
CA ALA A 292 -14.24 -14.52 11.94
C ALA A 292 -15.17 -15.62 11.37
N ALA A 293 -16.39 -15.72 11.90
CA ALA A 293 -17.44 -16.61 11.39
C ALA A 293 -18.23 -16.03 10.20
N ALA A 294 -18.07 -14.76 9.85
CA ALA A 294 -18.68 -14.20 8.64
C ALA A 294 -18.07 -14.86 7.40
N HIS A 295 -18.90 -15.06 6.35
CA HIS A 295 -18.41 -15.62 5.10
C HIS A 295 -17.29 -14.74 4.53
N PRO A 296 -16.04 -15.21 4.49
CA PRO A 296 -14.95 -14.42 3.97
C PRO A 296 -15.18 -14.17 2.47
N LEU A 297 -15.04 -12.93 2.04
CA LEU A 297 -14.94 -12.64 0.62
C LEU A 297 -13.63 -13.24 0.10
N THR A 298 -13.69 -13.87 -1.04
CA THR A 298 -12.51 -14.42 -1.70
C THR A 298 -11.64 -13.26 -2.22
N VAL A 299 -10.34 -13.32 -1.95
CA VAL A 299 -9.40 -12.42 -2.65
C VAL A 299 -9.25 -12.91 -4.08
N GLN A 300 -9.49 -12.01 -5.03
CA GLN A 300 -9.29 -12.33 -6.44
C GLN A 300 -7.81 -12.64 -6.69
N PRO A 301 -7.48 -13.82 -7.24
CA PRO A 301 -6.09 -14.15 -7.60
C PRO A 301 -5.50 -13.08 -8.52
N MET A 302 -4.24 -12.71 -8.30
CA MET A 302 -3.57 -11.69 -9.11
C MET A 302 -3.61 -12.03 -10.60
N ASP A 303 -3.53 -13.30 -10.97
CA ASP A 303 -3.61 -13.78 -12.35
C ASP A 303 -4.91 -13.39 -13.08
N ASP A 304 -6.00 -13.17 -12.35
CA ASP A 304 -7.30 -12.77 -12.90
C ASP A 304 -7.55 -11.27 -12.89
N VAL A 305 -6.66 -10.48 -12.29
CA VAL A 305 -6.75 -9.03 -12.28
C VAL A 305 -6.57 -8.48 -13.70
N ARG A 306 -7.44 -7.54 -14.07
CA ARG A 306 -7.34 -6.79 -15.33
C ARG A 306 -6.86 -5.38 -15.05
N THR A 307 -5.83 -4.96 -15.81
CA THR A 307 -5.22 -3.64 -15.63
C THR A 307 -4.44 -3.25 -16.90
N SER A 308 -4.14 -1.98 -17.10
CA SER A 308 -3.21 -1.55 -18.14
C SER A 308 -1.76 -1.74 -17.65
N TYR A 309 -0.82 -1.81 -18.56
CA TYR A 309 0.60 -2.05 -18.24
C TYR A 309 1.49 -1.04 -18.95
N TYR A 310 2.51 -0.62 -18.23
CA TYR A 310 3.70 -0.01 -18.79
C TYR A 310 4.77 -1.07 -18.93
N LEU A 311 5.36 -1.18 -20.08
CA LEU A 311 6.41 -2.11 -20.39
C LEU A 311 7.62 -1.35 -20.91
N ARG A 312 8.80 -1.59 -20.35
CA ARG A 312 10.06 -1.16 -20.94
C ARG A 312 10.88 -2.41 -21.31
N VAL A 313 11.09 -2.62 -22.59
CA VAL A 313 11.83 -3.75 -23.14
C VAL A 313 13.08 -3.24 -23.82
N MET A 314 14.25 -3.77 -23.44
CA MET A 314 15.47 -3.49 -24.15
C MET A 314 15.53 -4.35 -25.44
N ALA A 315 15.48 -3.72 -26.60
CA ALA A 315 15.41 -4.40 -27.88
C ALA A 315 16.52 -3.94 -28.82
N GLN A 316 17.05 -4.86 -29.65
CA GLN A 316 17.97 -4.45 -30.73
C GLN A 316 17.22 -3.59 -31.76
N ASP A 317 17.82 -2.48 -32.16
CA ASP A 317 17.28 -1.62 -33.24
C ASP A 317 17.55 -2.26 -34.60
N ARG A 318 16.78 -3.31 -34.92
CA ARG A 318 16.83 -4.04 -36.18
C ARG A 318 15.45 -4.28 -36.74
N PRO A 319 15.30 -4.29 -38.09
CA PRO A 319 14.04 -4.64 -38.70
C PRO A 319 13.49 -5.98 -38.21
N GLY A 320 12.19 -6.04 -37.94
CA GLY A 320 11.48 -7.23 -37.48
C GLY A 320 11.52 -7.49 -35.96
N VAL A 321 12.34 -6.82 -35.17
CA VAL A 321 12.38 -7.04 -33.70
C VAL A 321 11.11 -6.55 -33.05
N LEU A 322 10.66 -5.33 -33.35
CA LEU A 322 9.39 -4.80 -32.85
C LEU A 322 8.19 -5.66 -33.28
N SER A 323 8.16 -6.10 -34.55
CA SER A 323 7.09 -6.98 -35.06
C SER A 323 6.97 -8.26 -34.24
N ARG A 324 8.09 -8.86 -33.84
CA ARG A 324 8.07 -10.06 -32.97
C ARG A 324 7.57 -9.76 -31.56
N ILE A 325 8.01 -8.65 -30.95
CA ILE A 325 7.57 -8.26 -29.61
C ILE A 325 6.07 -7.96 -29.61
N THR A 326 5.60 -7.16 -30.56
CA THR A 326 4.17 -6.82 -30.69
C THR A 326 3.31 -8.01 -31.10
N GLY A 327 3.86 -8.92 -31.92
CA GLY A 327 3.21 -10.18 -32.25
C GLY A 327 2.93 -11.05 -31.03
N VAL A 328 3.93 -11.22 -30.13
CA VAL A 328 3.75 -11.95 -28.87
C VAL A 328 2.68 -11.29 -27.98
N LEU A 329 2.63 -9.97 -27.92
CA LEU A 329 1.57 -9.28 -27.18
C LEU A 329 0.20 -9.58 -27.77
N GLY A 330 0.06 -9.49 -29.10
CA GLY A 330 -1.20 -9.79 -29.79
C GLY A 330 -1.65 -11.24 -29.63
N GLU A 331 -0.72 -12.22 -29.71
CA GLU A 331 -1.00 -13.65 -29.47
C GLU A 331 -1.51 -13.95 -28.03
N ASN A 332 -1.30 -13.03 -27.10
CA ASN A 332 -1.78 -13.11 -25.72
C ASN A 332 -2.92 -12.12 -25.41
N ASP A 333 -3.68 -11.68 -26.44
CA ASP A 333 -4.81 -10.74 -26.29
C ASP A 333 -4.44 -9.41 -25.63
N ILE A 334 -3.19 -8.93 -25.81
CA ILE A 334 -2.72 -7.68 -25.25
C ILE A 334 -2.67 -6.62 -26.34
N SER A 335 -3.54 -5.62 -26.25
CA SER A 335 -3.60 -4.47 -27.15
C SER A 335 -2.70 -3.34 -26.65
N ILE A 336 -1.92 -2.74 -27.56
CA ILE A 336 -1.00 -1.64 -27.28
C ILE A 336 -1.75 -0.32 -27.44
N ALA A 337 -1.73 0.51 -26.38
CA ALA A 337 -2.33 1.84 -26.38
C ALA A 337 -1.37 2.89 -26.97
N SER A 338 -0.08 2.81 -26.60
CA SER A 338 0.96 3.69 -27.13
C SER A 338 2.33 3.01 -27.08
N MET A 339 3.24 3.47 -27.94
CA MET A 339 4.61 2.97 -27.99
C MET A 339 5.58 4.12 -28.27
N ILE A 340 6.70 4.13 -27.55
CA ILE A 340 7.78 5.11 -27.72
C ILE A 340 9.09 4.35 -27.87
N GLN A 341 9.84 4.64 -28.92
CA GLN A 341 11.23 4.23 -29.09
C GLN A 341 12.07 5.49 -29.30
N LYS A 342 13.04 5.73 -28.45
CA LYS A 342 13.95 6.88 -28.56
C LYS A 342 15.35 6.43 -28.92
N GLY A 343 15.97 7.20 -29.80
CA GLY A 343 17.35 7.00 -30.22
C GLY A 343 17.52 5.96 -31.33
N ARG A 344 18.71 5.94 -31.90
CA ARG A 344 19.22 4.89 -32.80
C ARG A 344 20.45 4.31 -32.18
N GLY A 345 20.41 3.04 -31.80
CA GLY A 345 21.47 2.36 -31.08
C GLY A 345 22.53 1.67 -31.94
N GLY A 346 22.45 1.78 -33.26
CA GLY A 346 23.37 1.04 -34.14
C GLY A 346 23.26 -0.48 -33.88
N HIS A 347 24.25 -1.03 -33.16
CA HIS A 347 24.25 -2.44 -32.74
C HIS A 347 23.82 -2.64 -31.29
N ASP A 348 23.62 -1.56 -30.52
CA ASP A 348 23.24 -1.63 -29.11
C ASP A 348 21.71 -1.78 -28.94
N ALA A 349 21.31 -2.34 -27.79
CA ALA A 349 19.90 -2.43 -27.44
C ALA A 349 19.37 -1.05 -27.01
N VAL A 350 18.20 -0.69 -27.55
CA VAL A 350 17.49 0.54 -27.21
C VAL A 350 16.24 0.25 -26.40
N PRO A 351 15.82 1.13 -25.49
CA PRO A 351 14.59 0.95 -24.77
C PRO A 351 13.37 1.18 -25.69
N VAL A 352 12.46 0.21 -25.70
CA VAL A 352 11.14 0.32 -26.28
C VAL A 352 10.14 0.38 -25.13
N VAL A 353 9.44 1.50 -25.02
CA VAL A 353 8.43 1.74 -24.00
C VAL A 353 7.05 1.56 -24.62
N MET A 354 6.20 0.79 -23.97
CA MET A 354 4.84 0.52 -24.42
C MET A 354 3.85 0.70 -23.27
N MET A 355 2.71 1.31 -23.57
CA MET A 355 1.52 1.28 -22.73
C MET A 355 0.50 0.34 -23.36
N THR A 356 -0.15 -0.47 -22.56
CA THR A 356 -1.22 -1.36 -23.06
C THR A 356 -2.59 -0.85 -22.66
N HIS A 357 -3.61 -1.26 -23.39
CA HIS A 357 -4.98 -1.29 -22.88
C HIS A 357 -5.08 -2.32 -21.74
N GLU A 358 -6.25 -2.43 -21.11
CA GLU A 358 -6.46 -3.42 -20.06
C GLU A 358 -6.22 -4.84 -20.58
N ALA A 359 -5.36 -5.56 -19.88
CA ALA A 359 -5.06 -6.95 -20.11
C ALA A 359 -5.10 -7.73 -18.79
N ARG A 360 -5.31 -9.04 -18.86
CA ARG A 360 -5.29 -9.89 -17.69
C ARG A 360 -3.85 -10.20 -17.29
N GLU A 361 -3.57 -10.19 -15.98
CA GLU A 361 -2.23 -10.40 -15.46
C GLU A 361 -1.57 -11.71 -15.96
N ARG A 362 -2.31 -12.83 -15.95
CA ARG A 362 -1.77 -14.11 -16.45
C ARG A 362 -1.35 -14.06 -17.92
N ASP A 363 -2.08 -13.30 -18.73
CA ASP A 363 -1.79 -13.18 -20.17
C ASP A 363 -0.55 -12.29 -20.36
N MET A 364 -0.45 -11.23 -19.56
CA MET A 364 0.75 -10.39 -19.51
C MET A 364 1.98 -11.18 -19.06
N ARG A 365 1.87 -12.01 -18.03
CA ARG A 365 2.99 -12.87 -17.57
C ARG A 365 3.45 -13.84 -18.66
N ARG A 366 2.50 -14.46 -19.39
CA ARG A 366 2.82 -15.34 -20.50
C ARG A 366 3.54 -14.59 -21.61
N ALA A 367 3.03 -13.42 -21.99
CA ALA A 367 3.64 -12.59 -23.01
C ALA A 367 5.06 -12.16 -22.64
N LEU A 368 5.26 -11.70 -21.41
CA LEU A 368 6.59 -11.31 -20.92
C LEU A 368 7.58 -12.48 -20.91
N ALA A 369 7.14 -13.66 -20.47
CA ALA A 369 7.98 -14.86 -20.50
C ALA A 369 8.34 -15.29 -21.95
N ALA A 370 7.45 -15.06 -22.92
CA ALA A 370 7.72 -15.31 -24.32
C ALA A 370 8.68 -14.25 -24.92
N ILE A 371 8.49 -12.98 -24.62
CA ILE A 371 9.38 -11.88 -25.02
C ILE A 371 10.81 -12.11 -24.49
N ASP A 372 10.96 -12.59 -23.24
CA ASP A 372 12.28 -12.91 -22.67
C ASP A 372 13.03 -14.04 -23.42
N ARG A 373 12.28 -14.94 -24.06
CA ARG A 373 12.85 -16.03 -24.87
C ARG A 373 13.21 -15.58 -26.28
N LEU A 374 12.61 -14.48 -26.78
CA LEU A 374 13.05 -13.91 -28.02
C LEU A 374 14.51 -13.52 -27.80
N ALA A 375 15.45 -14.18 -28.55
CA ALA A 375 16.90 -14.00 -28.38
C ALA A 375 17.31 -12.54 -28.64
N VAL A 376 17.14 -11.73 -27.64
CA VAL A 376 17.77 -10.43 -27.50
C VAL A 376 19.09 -10.74 -26.79
N PRO A 377 20.26 -10.58 -27.43
CA PRO A 377 21.53 -10.82 -26.75
C PRO A 377 21.57 -9.98 -25.49
N PRO A 378 22.10 -10.52 -24.37
CA PRO A 378 22.19 -9.78 -23.11
C PRO A 378 22.98 -8.49 -23.37
N PRO A 379 22.61 -7.36 -22.75
CA PRO A 379 23.42 -6.15 -22.79
C PRO A 379 24.83 -6.49 -22.29
N ARG A 380 25.84 -5.88 -22.89
CA ARG A 380 27.21 -5.94 -22.33
C ARG A 380 27.15 -5.51 -20.88
N LYS A 381 27.99 -6.09 -20.04
CA LYS A 381 27.96 -6.04 -18.55
C LYS A 381 27.87 -4.66 -17.89
N ASP A 382 27.85 -3.58 -18.65
CA ASP A 382 27.93 -2.20 -18.17
C ASP A 382 26.56 -1.48 -18.10
N CYS A 383 25.45 -2.12 -18.51
CA CYS A 383 24.10 -1.57 -18.39
C CYS A 383 23.24 -2.48 -17.51
N ALA A 384 23.35 -2.29 -16.21
CA ALA A 384 22.51 -2.96 -15.23
C ALA A 384 21.08 -2.38 -15.26
N GLY A 385 20.10 -3.24 -15.36
CA GLY A 385 18.71 -2.97 -14.99
C GLY A 385 17.75 -2.66 -16.14
N GLY A 386 17.17 -3.69 -16.74
CA GLY A 386 15.92 -3.57 -17.48
C GLY A 386 14.74 -3.71 -16.52
N ALA A 387 14.07 -2.60 -16.20
CA ALA A 387 12.86 -2.62 -15.40
C ALA A 387 11.62 -2.81 -16.28
N ARG A 388 10.63 -3.53 -15.79
CA ARG A 388 9.33 -3.72 -16.40
C ARG A 388 8.27 -3.15 -15.48
N ALA A 389 7.55 -2.20 -15.98
CA ALA A 389 6.57 -1.49 -15.19
C ALA A 389 5.15 -1.74 -15.73
N ARG A 390 4.15 -1.88 -14.90
CA ARG A 390 2.76 -2.15 -15.25
C ARG A 390 1.84 -1.01 -14.84
N THR A 391 0.83 -0.69 -15.64
CA THR A 391 -0.13 0.40 -15.35
C THR A 391 -1.55 -0.16 -15.25
N SER A 392 -2.39 0.35 -14.38
CA SER A 392 -3.84 0.10 -14.38
C SER A 392 -4.61 1.37 -14.73
N ALA A 393 -5.30 1.38 -15.87
CA ALA A 393 -6.27 2.42 -16.21
C ALA A 393 -7.69 1.83 -16.05
N GLU A 394 -8.57 2.49 -15.34
CA GLU A 394 -9.97 2.11 -15.28
C GLU A 394 -10.80 3.02 -16.17
N ALA A 395 -11.48 2.41 -17.12
CA ALA A 395 -12.62 3.04 -17.79
C ALA A 395 -13.89 2.66 -17.03
N SER A 396 -14.59 3.63 -16.47
CA SER A 396 -15.94 3.41 -15.97
C SER A 396 -16.87 3.13 -17.15
N SER A 397 -17.44 1.93 -17.22
CA SER A 397 -18.52 1.60 -18.14
C SER A 397 -19.85 2.16 -17.62
N HIS A 398 -20.03 3.47 -17.67
CA HIS A 398 -21.34 4.11 -17.61
C HIS A 398 -21.33 5.35 -18.53
N PRO A 399 -22.20 5.39 -19.52
CA PRO A 399 -22.36 6.58 -20.34
C PRO A 399 -23.20 7.58 -19.57
N ASP A 400 -22.72 8.64 -19.08
CA ASP A 400 -23.37 9.81 -18.52
C ASP A 400 -22.96 10.23 -17.10
N ARG A 401 -21.67 10.31 -16.83
CA ARG A 401 -21.19 11.26 -15.79
C ARG A 401 -19.75 11.64 -16.05
N CYS A 402 -19.54 12.88 -16.45
CA CYS A 402 -18.23 13.55 -16.39
C CYS A 402 -17.75 13.66 -14.93
N CYS A 403 -17.06 12.64 -14.45
CA CYS A 403 -16.19 12.73 -13.28
C CYS A 403 -14.91 11.98 -13.63
N HIS A 404 -13.83 12.73 -13.78
CA HIS A 404 -12.50 12.18 -14.05
C HIS A 404 -12.06 11.33 -12.85
N GLN A 405 -12.22 10.01 -12.94
CA GLN A 405 -11.52 9.10 -12.04
C GLN A 405 -10.03 9.07 -12.40
N PRO A 406 -9.13 9.06 -11.41
CA PRO A 406 -7.71 8.92 -11.69
C PRO A 406 -7.45 7.51 -12.26
N GLY A 407 -7.10 7.44 -13.53
CA GLY A 407 -6.59 6.22 -14.13
C GLY A 407 -5.32 5.80 -13.37
N ALA A 408 -5.36 4.67 -12.69
CA ALA A 408 -4.22 4.18 -11.91
C ALA A 408 -3.53 3.02 -12.63
N GLY A 409 -2.23 3.11 -12.79
CA GLY A 409 -1.43 2.15 -13.52
C GLY A 409 -0.34 1.45 -12.67
N ARG A 410 -0.12 0.14 -12.86
CA ARG A 410 0.84 -0.69 -12.13
C ARG A 410 2.24 -0.68 -12.78
N VAL A 411 3.28 -0.57 -11.97
CA VAL A 411 4.69 -0.70 -12.36
C VAL A 411 5.20 -2.07 -11.91
N ALA A 412 5.57 -2.97 -12.82
CA ALA A 412 6.20 -4.23 -12.47
C ALA A 412 7.64 -4.25 -12.95
N VAL A 413 8.52 -4.61 -12.06
CA VAL A 413 9.94 -4.74 -12.30
C VAL A 413 10.32 -6.20 -12.19
N SER A 414 10.93 -6.80 -13.22
CA SER A 414 11.54 -8.12 -13.13
C SER A 414 13.07 -7.98 -13.19
N GLU A 415 13.73 -8.21 -12.06
CA GLU A 415 15.18 -8.42 -12.02
C GLU A 415 15.53 -9.85 -12.42
N ARG A 416 16.49 -10.03 -13.33
CA ARG A 416 17.23 -11.29 -13.43
C ARG A 416 18.28 -11.31 -12.32
N ARG A 417 18.05 -12.03 -11.24
CA ARG A 417 19.14 -12.53 -10.39
C ARG A 417 19.78 -13.71 -11.10
N SER A 418 20.94 -13.51 -11.72
CA SER A 418 21.82 -14.63 -12.08
C SER A 418 22.27 -15.29 -10.78
N ARG A 419 21.72 -16.45 -10.46
CA ARG A 419 22.33 -17.37 -9.49
C ARG A 419 23.66 -17.86 -10.10
N ALA A 420 24.75 -17.21 -9.76
CA ALA A 420 26.07 -17.80 -9.88
C ALA A 420 26.14 -18.94 -8.87
N ALA A 421 26.13 -20.16 -9.37
CA ALA A 421 26.41 -21.35 -8.58
C ALA A 421 27.83 -21.20 -7.97
N ARG A 422 27.90 -21.02 -6.68
CA ARG A 422 29.14 -21.28 -5.93
C ARG A 422 29.34 -22.78 -5.94
N ARG A 423 30.21 -23.27 -6.79
CA ARG A 423 30.86 -24.57 -6.58
C ARG A 423 31.83 -24.35 -5.44
N ALA A 424 31.63 -25.08 -4.37
CA ALA A 424 32.62 -25.28 -3.33
C ALA A 424 33.72 -26.18 -3.92
N ASP A 425 34.90 -25.66 -4.13
CA ASP A 425 36.09 -26.45 -4.20
C ASP A 425 36.54 -26.72 -2.77
N SER A 426 36.56 -28.00 -2.39
CA SER A 426 37.26 -28.50 -1.23
C SER A 426 38.73 -28.69 -1.63
N PRO A 427 39.70 -28.27 -0.82
CA PRO A 427 41.07 -28.78 -0.93
C PRO A 427 41.24 -30.01 -0.03
N ASP A 428 42.00 -30.94 -0.53
CA ASP A 428 42.62 -32.04 0.18
C ASP A 428 43.41 -31.62 1.43
#